data_845b08691add5fe235206226d693bd59
#
_entry.id   845b08691add5fe235206226d693bd59
#
_cell.length_a   1.000
_cell.length_b   1.000
_cell.length_c   1.000
_cell.angle_alpha   90.00
_cell.angle_beta   90.00
_cell.angle_gamma   90.00
#
_symmetry.space_group_name_H-M   'P 1'
#
loop_
_entity.id
_entity.type
_entity.pdbx_description
1 polymer ?
#
loop_
_entity_poly.entity_id
_entity_poly.type
_entity_poly.pdbx_seq_one_letter_code
_entity_poly.pdbx_strand_id
1 'polypeptide(L)'
;MREGECCAIVGQTGSGKSTLLRLLCGLEAPDAGTVEVTGATTATKRGRRAVRHQVGYVMQHPERQLFAQTVEQDVAFGPRNMGLPAAEVARRVDHALDLVGLGAKKGFSPFELSGGQKRLAAIAGVLAMEPRLLVLDEPTAGLDPRGRTRLRGLVADLRAHGVTIVQVTHSMEDAARADHVVVLDQSRVIADGTPTEVFSRANAGKLHACGLGLPRPLSYARELEDAGAPALGDPLTIEELAAALGPLAGAGDAASAAGDDPRDDGPRNGSPRSNVPEEVGA
;
A
#
# COMPACT_ATOMS: atom_id res chain seq x y z
N MET A 1 3.22 -16.61 8.70
CA MET A 1 2.03 -15.80 8.41
C MET A 1 0.80 -16.50 8.94
N ARG A 2 -0.08 -15.81 9.63
CA ARG A 2 -1.33 -16.31 10.20
C ARG A 2 -2.51 -16.00 9.29
N GLU A 3 -3.65 -16.66 9.52
CA GLU A 3 -4.89 -16.37 8.80
C GLU A 3 -5.39 -14.95 9.15
N GLY A 4 -5.81 -14.18 8.14
CA GLY A 4 -6.22 -12.78 8.31
C GLY A 4 -5.08 -11.75 8.32
N GLU A 5 -3.82 -12.17 8.32
CA GLU A 5 -2.67 -11.26 8.24
C GLU A 5 -2.37 -10.80 6.81
N CYS A 6 -1.75 -9.63 6.71
CA CYS A 6 -1.15 -9.13 5.48
C CYS A 6 0.38 -9.28 5.55
N CYS A 7 0.95 -10.01 4.62
CA CYS A 7 2.40 -10.16 4.46
C CYS A 7 2.87 -9.42 3.21
N ALA A 8 3.82 -8.51 3.36
CA ALA A 8 4.50 -7.86 2.25
C ALA A 8 5.81 -8.56 1.92
N ILE A 9 6.01 -8.90 0.67
CA ILE A 9 7.26 -9.45 0.15
C ILE A 9 7.95 -8.35 -0.66
N VAL A 10 9.13 -7.94 -0.22
CA VAL A 10 9.93 -6.91 -0.87
C VAL A 10 11.27 -7.47 -1.34
N GLY A 11 11.92 -6.80 -2.29
CA GLY A 11 13.20 -7.20 -2.84
C GLY A 11 13.41 -6.62 -4.24
N GLN A 12 14.64 -6.61 -4.72
CA GLN A 12 14.96 -6.13 -6.06
C GLN A 12 14.33 -7.00 -7.17
N THR A 13 14.31 -6.46 -8.38
CA THR A 13 13.97 -7.24 -9.58
C THR A 13 14.93 -8.42 -9.71
N GLY A 14 14.40 -9.61 -9.94
CA GLY A 14 15.19 -10.85 -10.00
C GLY A 14 15.46 -11.53 -8.65
N SER A 15 15.01 -10.98 -7.52
CA SER A 15 15.21 -11.60 -6.20
C SER A 15 14.36 -12.87 -5.94
N GLY A 16 13.53 -13.31 -6.89
CA GLY A 16 12.75 -14.55 -6.79
C GLY A 16 11.28 -14.35 -6.35
N LYS A 17 10.81 -13.11 -6.15
CA LYS A 17 9.43 -12.82 -5.69
C LYS A 17 8.36 -13.48 -6.57
N SER A 18 8.41 -13.29 -7.88
CA SER A 18 7.40 -13.85 -8.80
C SER A 18 7.44 -15.37 -8.85
N THR A 19 8.61 -16.00 -8.68
CA THR A 19 8.72 -17.46 -8.55
C THR A 19 8.05 -17.93 -7.26
N LEU A 20 8.30 -17.24 -6.14
CA LEU A 20 7.65 -17.54 -4.87
C LEU A 20 6.12 -17.40 -4.99
N LEU A 21 5.62 -16.34 -5.63
CA LEU A 21 4.17 -16.18 -5.85
C LEU A 21 3.58 -17.33 -6.69
N ARG A 22 4.27 -17.78 -7.73
CA ARG A 22 3.80 -18.92 -8.56
C ARG A 22 3.71 -20.22 -7.75
N LEU A 23 4.66 -20.45 -6.84
CA LEU A 23 4.62 -21.57 -5.90
C LEU A 23 3.44 -21.45 -4.93
N LEU A 24 3.24 -20.28 -4.31
CA LEU A 24 2.13 -20.01 -3.39
C LEU A 24 0.77 -20.15 -4.07
N CYS A 25 0.64 -19.74 -5.32
CA CYS A 25 -0.60 -19.87 -6.10
C CYS A 25 -0.81 -21.29 -6.67
N GLY A 26 0.08 -22.25 -6.42
CA GLY A 26 -0.01 -23.61 -6.96
C GLY A 26 0.07 -23.66 -8.49
N LEU A 27 0.74 -22.69 -9.12
CA LEU A 27 1.02 -22.64 -10.55
C LEU A 27 2.24 -23.49 -10.90
N GLU A 28 3.19 -23.56 -10.01
CA GLU A 28 4.42 -24.35 -10.11
C GLU A 28 4.56 -25.31 -8.92
N ALA A 29 5.35 -26.37 -9.10
CA ALA A 29 5.75 -27.25 -8.02
C ALA A 29 7.15 -26.84 -7.53
N PRO A 30 7.48 -26.97 -6.24
CA PRO A 30 8.83 -26.78 -5.77
C PRO A 30 9.73 -27.93 -6.27
N ASP A 31 10.94 -27.61 -6.71
CA ASP A 31 11.96 -28.62 -7.08
C ASP A 31 12.49 -29.36 -5.85
N ALA A 32 12.54 -28.68 -4.71
CA ALA A 32 12.95 -29.25 -3.43
C ALA A 32 12.19 -28.55 -2.27
N GLY A 33 12.09 -29.23 -1.14
CA GLY A 33 11.36 -28.75 0.01
C GLY A 33 9.83 -28.89 -0.14
N THR A 34 9.09 -28.19 0.71
CA THR A 34 7.62 -28.22 0.76
C THR A 34 7.04 -26.82 0.77
N VAL A 35 5.94 -26.64 0.05
CA VAL A 35 5.13 -25.42 0.10
C VAL A 35 3.70 -25.84 0.44
N GLU A 36 3.21 -25.37 1.57
CA GLU A 36 1.85 -25.60 2.04
C GLU A 36 1.09 -24.28 2.07
N VAL A 37 -0.10 -24.29 1.47
CA VAL A 37 -0.97 -23.12 1.41
C VAL A 37 -2.39 -23.57 1.76
N THR A 38 -2.99 -22.92 2.73
CA THR A 38 -4.36 -23.23 3.21
C THR A 38 -4.58 -24.72 3.53
N GLY A 39 -3.54 -25.39 4.06
CA GLY A 39 -3.56 -26.81 4.41
C GLY A 39 -3.38 -27.78 3.24
N ALA A 40 -3.02 -27.30 2.06
CA ALA A 40 -2.74 -28.12 0.88
C ALA A 40 -1.28 -27.97 0.41
N THR A 41 -0.62 -29.08 0.05
CA THR A 41 0.75 -29.06 -0.48
C THR A 41 0.77 -28.77 -1.98
N THR A 42 1.67 -27.93 -2.45
CA THR A 42 1.86 -27.64 -3.88
C THR A 42 2.72 -28.70 -4.60
N ALA A 43 3.32 -29.65 -3.89
CA ALA A 43 4.16 -30.69 -4.47
C ALA A 43 3.39 -31.61 -5.45
N THR A 44 2.11 -31.86 -5.21
CA THR A 44 1.29 -32.77 -6.03
C THR A 44 0.32 -32.01 -6.96
N LYS A 45 -0.04 -32.60 -8.11
CA LYS A 45 -1.05 -32.03 -9.01
C LYS A 45 -2.40 -31.80 -8.31
N ARG A 46 -2.83 -32.75 -7.46
CA ARG A 46 -4.07 -32.64 -6.68
C ARG A 46 -4.00 -31.48 -5.69
N GLY A 47 -2.89 -31.36 -4.95
CA GLY A 47 -2.70 -30.27 -4.00
C GLY A 47 -2.66 -28.91 -4.68
N ARG A 48 -1.92 -28.76 -5.78
CA ARG A 48 -1.93 -27.50 -6.56
C ARG A 48 -3.33 -27.12 -7.07
N ARG A 49 -4.14 -28.10 -7.47
CA ARG A 49 -5.54 -27.83 -7.83
C ARG A 49 -6.34 -27.33 -6.62
N ALA A 50 -6.17 -27.95 -5.46
CA ALA A 50 -6.84 -27.52 -4.23
C ALA A 50 -6.43 -26.10 -3.83
N VAL A 51 -5.13 -25.77 -3.91
CA VAL A 51 -4.61 -24.41 -3.68
C VAL A 51 -5.27 -23.40 -4.62
N ARG A 52 -5.32 -23.67 -5.92
CA ARG A 52 -5.92 -22.74 -6.90
C ARG A 52 -7.41 -22.46 -6.70
N HIS A 53 -8.12 -23.31 -5.99
CA HIS A 53 -9.53 -23.06 -5.61
C HIS A 53 -9.67 -22.14 -4.38
N GLN A 54 -8.59 -21.94 -3.63
CA GLN A 54 -8.60 -21.17 -2.38
C GLN A 54 -7.74 -19.91 -2.44
N VAL A 55 -6.90 -19.79 -3.47
CA VAL A 55 -5.98 -18.66 -3.67
C VAL A 55 -6.43 -17.83 -4.86
N GLY A 56 -6.69 -16.56 -4.60
CA GLY A 56 -6.89 -15.56 -5.65
C GLY A 56 -5.55 -14.92 -6.01
N TYR A 57 -5.22 -14.86 -7.29
CA TYR A 57 -3.98 -14.21 -7.76
C TYR A 57 -4.28 -13.04 -8.66
N VAL A 58 -3.86 -11.86 -8.24
CA VAL A 58 -3.91 -10.61 -9.01
C VAL A 58 -2.52 -10.32 -9.54
N MET A 59 -2.33 -10.45 -10.85
CA MET A 59 -1.04 -10.22 -11.52
C MET A 59 -0.71 -8.74 -11.63
N GLN A 60 0.54 -8.42 -11.95
CA GLN A 60 1.08 -7.05 -12.05
C GLN A 60 0.29 -6.10 -12.98
N HIS A 61 -0.30 -6.63 -14.06
CA HIS A 61 -1.14 -5.88 -15.01
C HIS A 61 -2.50 -6.55 -15.16
N PRO A 62 -3.34 -6.57 -14.11
CA PRO A 62 -4.56 -7.36 -14.11
C PRO A 62 -5.59 -6.84 -15.12
N GLU A 63 -5.51 -5.55 -15.50
CA GLU A 63 -6.35 -4.94 -16.52
C GLU A 63 -6.20 -5.57 -17.93
N ARG A 64 -5.10 -6.27 -18.19
CA ARG A 64 -4.86 -6.99 -19.45
C ARG A 64 -5.59 -8.33 -19.52
N GLN A 65 -6.20 -8.76 -18.43
CA GLN A 65 -6.94 -10.02 -18.34
C GLN A 65 -8.42 -9.87 -18.70
N LEU A 66 -8.90 -8.63 -18.85
CA LEU A 66 -10.29 -8.36 -19.21
C LEU A 66 -10.54 -8.68 -20.67
N PHE A 67 -11.56 -9.51 -20.95
CA PHE A 67 -11.83 -10.04 -22.29
C PHE A 67 -13.32 -10.14 -22.65
N ALA A 68 -14.21 -10.05 -21.65
CA ALA A 68 -15.64 -10.23 -21.89
C ALA A 68 -16.30 -8.95 -22.46
N GLN A 69 -17.56 -9.07 -22.89
CA GLN A 69 -18.31 -7.95 -23.43
C GLN A 69 -18.74 -6.98 -22.33
N THR A 70 -19.01 -7.47 -21.12
CA THR A 70 -19.40 -6.64 -19.97
C THR A 70 -18.55 -6.94 -18.75
N VAL A 71 -18.44 -5.97 -17.85
CA VAL A 71 -17.76 -6.09 -16.55
C VAL A 71 -18.35 -7.26 -15.74
N GLU A 72 -19.67 -7.40 -15.73
CA GLU A 72 -20.36 -8.53 -15.08
C GLU A 72 -19.87 -9.88 -15.60
N GLN A 73 -19.74 -10.02 -16.91
CA GLN A 73 -19.31 -11.28 -17.53
C GLN A 73 -17.86 -11.62 -17.20
N ASP A 74 -16.97 -10.62 -17.16
CA ASP A 74 -15.59 -10.80 -16.74
C ASP A 74 -15.51 -11.26 -15.28
N VAL A 75 -16.20 -10.55 -14.38
CA VAL A 75 -16.21 -10.87 -12.94
C VAL A 75 -16.86 -12.22 -12.67
N ALA A 76 -17.88 -12.61 -13.44
CA ALA A 76 -18.55 -13.91 -13.33
C ALA A 76 -17.71 -15.09 -13.82
N PHE A 77 -16.63 -14.86 -14.56
CA PHE A 77 -15.86 -15.93 -15.19
C PHE A 77 -15.28 -16.93 -14.18
N GLY A 78 -14.65 -16.43 -13.13
CA GLY A 78 -14.10 -17.27 -12.06
C GLY A 78 -15.16 -18.14 -11.37
N PRO A 79 -16.20 -17.54 -10.78
CA PRO A 79 -17.30 -18.27 -10.14
C PRO A 79 -18.01 -19.29 -11.04
N ARG A 80 -18.22 -18.98 -12.32
CA ARG A 80 -18.77 -19.94 -13.30
C ARG A 80 -17.85 -21.15 -13.51
N ASN A 81 -16.55 -20.93 -13.63
CA ASN A 81 -15.56 -22.01 -13.77
C ASN A 81 -15.44 -22.88 -12.50
N MET A 82 -15.84 -22.35 -11.35
CA MET A 82 -15.97 -23.12 -10.11
C MET A 82 -17.21 -24.03 -10.10
N GLY A 83 -18.10 -23.90 -11.08
CA GLY A 83 -19.33 -24.68 -11.19
C GLY A 83 -20.43 -24.23 -10.24
N LEU A 84 -20.40 -22.97 -9.80
CA LEU A 84 -21.41 -22.44 -8.87
C LEU A 84 -22.77 -22.25 -9.55
N PRO A 85 -23.88 -22.40 -8.81
CA PRO A 85 -25.22 -22.08 -9.31
C PRO A 85 -25.33 -20.62 -9.76
N ALA A 86 -26.17 -20.35 -10.78
CA ALA A 86 -26.31 -19.02 -11.37
C ALA A 86 -26.66 -17.92 -10.33
N ALA A 87 -27.53 -18.23 -9.37
CA ALA A 87 -27.90 -17.29 -8.31
C ALA A 87 -26.71 -16.93 -7.40
N GLU A 88 -25.85 -17.90 -7.08
CA GLU A 88 -24.64 -17.67 -6.28
C GLU A 88 -23.59 -16.89 -7.08
N VAL A 89 -23.43 -17.19 -8.37
CA VAL A 89 -22.56 -16.39 -9.26
C VAL A 89 -23.02 -14.93 -9.26
N ALA A 90 -24.31 -14.66 -9.44
CA ALA A 90 -24.84 -13.30 -9.45
C ALA A 90 -24.59 -12.57 -8.12
N ARG A 91 -24.86 -13.22 -6.98
CA ARG A 91 -24.60 -12.68 -5.65
C ARG A 91 -23.11 -12.28 -5.46
N ARG A 92 -22.18 -13.18 -5.83
CA ARG A 92 -20.74 -12.93 -5.70
C ARG A 92 -20.25 -11.83 -6.61
N VAL A 93 -20.77 -11.76 -7.83
CA VAL A 93 -20.46 -10.68 -8.78
C VAL A 93 -20.90 -9.32 -8.23
N ASP A 94 -22.13 -9.22 -7.75
CA ASP A 94 -22.67 -7.98 -7.18
C ASP A 94 -21.84 -7.55 -5.97
N HIS A 95 -21.59 -8.45 -5.03
CA HIS A 95 -20.77 -8.18 -3.86
C HIS A 95 -19.33 -7.73 -4.23
N ALA A 96 -18.68 -8.43 -5.15
CA ALA A 96 -17.31 -8.07 -5.58
C ALA A 96 -17.25 -6.70 -6.27
N LEU A 97 -18.24 -6.38 -7.10
CA LEU A 97 -18.33 -5.08 -7.77
C LEU A 97 -18.62 -3.95 -6.78
N ASP A 98 -19.42 -4.19 -5.76
CA ASP A 98 -19.68 -3.21 -4.69
C ASP A 98 -18.43 -2.94 -3.86
N LEU A 99 -17.68 -3.96 -3.48
CA LEU A 99 -16.41 -3.84 -2.77
C LEU A 99 -15.41 -2.92 -3.50
N VAL A 100 -15.33 -3.03 -4.82
CA VAL A 100 -14.44 -2.18 -5.63
C VAL A 100 -15.12 -0.89 -6.10
N GLY A 101 -16.39 -0.67 -5.75
CA GLY A 101 -17.20 0.52 -6.12
C GLY A 101 -17.45 0.63 -7.62
N LEU A 102 -17.67 -0.49 -8.28
CA LEU A 102 -18.01 -0.58 -9.72
C LEU A 102 -19.42 -1.12 -9.98
N GLY A 103 -20.29 -1.23 -8.97
CA GLY A 103 -21.66 -1.75 -9.12
C GLY A 103 -22.45 -1.07 -10.25
N ALA A 104 -22.38 0.28 -10.34
CA ALA A 104 -23.01 1.05 -11.41
C ALA A 104 -22.42 0.81 -12.83
N LYS A 105 -21.26 0.15 -12.91
CA LYS A 105 -20.57 -0.16 -14.17
C LYS A 105 -20.74 -1.62 -14.63
N LYS A 106 -21.55 -2.39 -13.95
CA LYS A 106 -21.78 -3.82 -14.19
C LYS A 106 -22.07 -4.16 -15.65
N GLY A 107 -22.94 -3.39 -16.31
CA GLY A 107 -23.34 -3.60 -17.71
C GLY A 107 -22.42 -2.94 -18.75
N PHE A 108 -21.40 -2.17 -18.34
CA PHE A 108 -20.51 -1.49 -19.27
C PHE A 108 -19.49 -2.47 -19.87
N SER A 109 -18.97 -2.12 -21.05
CA SER A 109 -17.82 -2.81 -21.61
C SER A 109 -16.59 -2.53 -20.75
N PRO A 110 -15.75 -3.53 -20.40
CA PRO A 110 -14.50 -3.31 -19.71
C PRO A 110 -13.59 -2.32 -20.46
N PHE A 111 -13.70 -2.24 -21.78
CA PHE A 111 -12.87 -1.38 -22.62
C PHE A 111 -13.24 0.11 -22.50
N GLU A 112 -14.44 0.44 -22.02
CA GLU A 112 -14.91 1.80 -21.75
C GLU A 112 -14.47 2.32 -20.37
N LEU A 113 -13.88 1.48 -19.54
CA LEU A 113 -13.40 1.83 -18.23
C LEU A 113 -12.04 2.56 -18.30
N SER A 114 -11.81 3.49 -17.36
CA SER A 114 -10.45 4.04 -17.15
C SER A 114 -9.47 2.95 -16.71
N GLY A 115 -8.16 3.18 -16.86
CA GLY A 115 -7.13 2.21 -16.47
C GLY A 115 -7.25 1.75 -15.00
N GLY A 116 -7.52 2.69 -14.09
CA GLY A 116 -7.77 2.36 -12.68
C GLY A 116 -9.04 1.54 -12.47
N GLN A 117 -10.12 1.85 -13.19
CA GLN A 117 -11.36 1.07 -13.13
C GLN A 117 -11.18 -0.34 -13.74
N LYS A 118 -10.45 -0.48 -14.84
CA LYS A 118 -10.09 -1.79 -15.41
C LYS A 118 -9.37 -2.65 -14.39
N ARG A 119 -8.39 -2.08 -13.68
CA ARG A 119 -7.66 -2.79 -12.61
C ARG A 119 -8.60 -3.24 -11.49
N LEU A 120 -9.49 -2.37 -11.03
CA LEU A 120 -10.48 -2.71 -10.01
C LEU A 120 -11.47 -3.79 -10.50
N ALA A 121 -11.90 -3.76 -11.76
CA ALA A 121 -12.75 -4.80 -12.34
C ALA A 121 -12.04 -6.16 -12.37
N ALA A 122 -10.76 -6.20 -12.74
CA ALA A 122 -9.97 -7.43 -12.72
C ALA A 122 -9.76 -7.96 -11.28
N ILE A 123 -9.54 -7.07 -10.30
CA ILE A 123 -9.50 -7.45 -8.88
C ILE A 123 -10.85 -8.02 -8.43
N ALA A 124 -11.98 -7.40 -8.83
CA ALA A 124 -13.32 -7.90 -8.52
C ALA A 124 -13.54 -9.33 -9.07
N GLY A 125 -13.01 -9.63 -10.27
CA GLY A 125 -13.06 -10.99 -10.84
C GLY A 125 -12.37 -12.04 -9.97
N VAL A 126 -11.29 -11.66 -9.30
CA VAL A 126 -10.60 -12.54 -8.34
C VAL A 126 -11.36 -12.61 -7.01
N LEU A 127 -11.86 -11.47 -6.50
CA LEU A 127 -12.63 -11.41 -5.25
C LEU A 127 -13.96 -12.18 -5.32
N ALA A 128 -14.60 -12.20 -6.50
CA ALA A 128 -15.84 -12.97 -6.73
C ALA A 128 -15.65 -14.49 -6.54
N MET A 129 -14.41 -14.98 -6.56
CA MET A 129 -14.10 -16.37 -6.22
C MET A 129 -14.10 -16.62 -4.70
N GLU A 130 -14.19 -15.58 -3.87
CA GLU A 130 -14.11 -15.61 -2.40
C GLU A 130 -12.87 -16.39 -1.90
N PRO A 131 -11.67 -15.95 -2.27
CA PRO A 131 -10.44 -16.67 -1.91
C PRO A 131 -10.15 -16.54 -0.41
N ARG A 132 -9.57 -17.58 0.21
CA ARG A 132 -9.04 -17.54 1.58
C ARG A 132 -7.69 -16.81 1.67
N LEU A 133 -6.92 -16.85 0.59
CA LEU A 133 -5.65 -16.16 0.42
C LEU A 133 -5.69 -15.33 -0.86
N LEU A 134 -5.48 -14.03 -0.74
CA LEU A 134 -5.34 -13.12 -1.87
C LEU A 134 -3.87 -12.79 -2.07
N VAL A 135 -3.35 -13.10 -3.25
CA VAL A 135 -1.98 -12.79 -3.66
C VAL A 135 -2.01 -11.63 -4.65
N LEU A 136 -1.31 -10.55 -4.31
CA LEU A 136 -1.27 -9.33 -5.10
C LEU A 136 0.17 -9.08 -5.58
N ASP A 137 0.36 -9.01 -6.90
CA ASP A 137 1.67 -8.73 -7.49
C ASP A 137 1.72 -7.27 -7.97
N GLU A 138 2.49 -6.43 -7.26
CA GLU A 138 2.65 -4.99 -7.53
C GLU A 138 1.30 -4.23 -7.66
N PRO A 139 0.38 -4.37 -6.71
CA PRO A 139 -0.99 -3.91 -6.90
C PRO A 139 -1.12 -2.39 -7.05
N THR A 140 -0.20 -1.61 -6.49
CA THR A 140 -0.20 -0.13 -6.52
C THR A 140 0.64 0.46 -7.64
N ALA A 141 1.39 -0.36 -8.39
CA ALA A 141 2.25 0.11 -9.47
C ALA A 141 1.45 0.82 -10.57
N GLY A 142 1.91 1.99 -11.01
CA GLY A 142 1.25 2.77 -12.06
C GLY A 142 -0.07 3.42 -11.68
N LEU A 143 -0.53 3.32 -10.43
CA LEU A 143 -1.70 4.05 -9.96
C LEU A 143 -1.34 5.47 -9.56
N ASP A 144 -2.27 6.40 -9.81
CA ASP A 144 -2.25 7.74 -9.25
C ASP A 144 -2.44 7.73 -7.71
N PRO A 145 -2.20 8.82 -6.99
CA PRO A 145 -2.34 8.85 -5.54
C PRO A 145 -3.74 8.44 -5.05
N ARG A 146 -4.81 8.85 -5.75
CA ARG A 146 -6.19 8.48 -5.40
C ARG A 146 -6.45 6.98 -5.58
N GLY A 147 -5.95 6.41 -6.68
CA GLY A 147 -6.01 4.97 -6.94
C GLY A 147 -5.28 4.16 -5.89
N ARG A 148 -4.09 4.61 -5.45
CA ARG A 148 -3.34 3.96 -4.37
C ARG A 148 -4.10 3.99 -3.05
N THR A 149 -4.64 5.13 -2.66
CA THR A 149 -5.45 5.27 -1.44
C THR A 149 -6.66 4.34 -1.47
N ARG A 150 -7.38 4.30 -2.60
CA ARG A 150 -8.53 3.41 -2.76
C ARG A 150 -8.16 1.94 -2.65
N LEU A 151 -7.06 1.52 -3.28
CA LEU A 151 -6.60 0.13 -3.21
C LEU A 151 -6.12 -0.25 -1.80
N ARG A 152 -5.42 0.66 -1.10
CA ARG A 152 -5.05 0.47 0.31
C ARG A 152 -6.28 0.32 1.21
N GLY A 153 -7.32 1.12 0.99
CA GLY A 153 -8.61 0.97 1.68
C GLY A 153 -9.22 -0.40 1.43
N LEU A 154 -9.31 -0.84 0.16
CA LEU A 154 -9.81 -2.16 -0.19
C LEU A 154 -9.02 -3.29 0.50
N VAL A 155 -7.69 -3.21 0.53
CA VAL A 155 -6.84 -4.20 1.23
C VAL A 155 -7.15 -4.22 2.73
N ALA A 156 -7.31 -3.05 3.35
CA ALA A 156 -7.67 -2.95 4.77
C ALA A 156 -9.06 -3.55 5.07
N ASP A 157 -10.05 -3.26 4.22
CA ASP A 157 -11.41 -3.81 4.34
C ASP A 157 -11.42 -5.34 4.20
N LEU A 158 -10.69 -5.88 3.22
CA LEU A 158 -10.58 -7.33 3.02
C LEU A 158 -9.93 -8.01 4.25
N ARG A 159 -8.90 -7.40 4.84
CA ARG A 159 -8.27 -7.90 6.08
C ARG A 159 -9.25 -7.89 7.25
N ALA A 160 -10.00 -6.81 7.42
CA ALA A 160 -11.02 -6.70 8.47
C ALA A 160 -12.10 -7.80 8.35
N HIS A 161 -12.33 -8.31 7.12
CA HIS A 161 -13.22 -9.45 6.86
C HIS A 161 -12.51 -10.81 6.90
N GLY A 162 -11.28 -10.87 7.39
CA GLY A 162 -10.54 -12.11 7.63
C GLY A 162 -9.84 -12.71 6.40
N VAL A 163 -9.75 -11.97 5.29
CA VAL A 163 -9.00 -12.41 4.10
C VAL A 163 -7.51 -12.30 4.39
N THR A 164 -6.78 -13.38 4.21
CA THR A 164 -5.31 -13.40 4.29
C THR A 164 -4.72 -12.79 3.03
N ILE A 165 -3.72 -11.92 3.14
CA ILE A 165 -3.15 -11.22 1.99
C ILE A 165 -1.64 -11.41 1.92
N VAL A 166 -1.14 -11.77 0.76
CA VAL A 166 0.28 -11.68 0.40
C VAL A 166 0.42 -10.66 -0.71
N GLN A 167 1.20 -9.61 -0.49
CA GLN A 167 1.49 -8.63 -1.53
C GLN A 167 2.98 -8.56 -1.83
N VAL A 168 3.34 -8.61 -3.10
CA VAL A 168 4.66 -8.20 -3.57
C VAL A 168 4.61 -6.72 -3.87
N THR A 169 5.56 -5.96 -3.38
CA THR A 169 5.62 -4.52 -3.63
C THR A 169 7.04 -3.98 -3.62
N HIS A 170 7.28 -2.94 -4.43
CA HIS A 170 8.47 -2.09 -4.35
C HIS A 170 8.22 -0.82 -3.53
N SER A 171 6.98 -0.59 -3.06
CA SER A 171 6.64 0.53 -2.19
C SER A 171 6.92 0.15 -0.74
N MET A 172 7.91 0.81 -0.14
CA MET A 172 8.22 0.61 1.28
C MET A 172 7.08 1.13 2.17
N GLU A 173 6.33 2.12 1.70
CA GLU A 173 5.12 2.61 2.39
C GLU A 173 3.99 1.56 2.41
N ASP A 174 3.86 0.74 1.36
CA ASP A 174 2.89 -0.36 1.35
C ASP A 174 3.37 -1.51 2.23
N ALA A 175 4.68 -1.82 2.20
CA ALA A 175 5.28 -2.81 3.07
C ALA A 175 5.18 -2.42 4.56
N ALA A 176 5.33 -1.14 4.87
CA ALA A 176 5.20 -0.62 6.24
C ALA A 176 3.79 -0.76 6.83
N ARG A 177 2.77 -0.92 6.00
CA ARG A 177 1.36 -1.11 6.42
C ARG A 177 0.96 -2.58 6.57
N ALA A 178 1.85 -3.51 6.24
CA ALA A 178 1.63 -4.94 6.44
C ALA A 178 1.82 -5.33 7.91
N ASP A 179 1.34 -6.51 8.29
CA ASP A 179 1.59 -7.07 9.63
C ASP A 179 2.97 -7.74 9.68
N HIS A 180 3.42 -8.22 8.52
CA HIS A 180 4.64 -8.98 8.36
C HIS A 180 5.36 -8.58 7.07
N VAL A 181 6.67 -8.46 7.11
CA VAL A 181 7.50 -8.13 5.95
C VAL A 181 8.58 -9.18 5.77
N VAL A 182 8.67 -9.70 4.56
CA VAL A 182 9.73 -10.63 4.13
C VAL A 182 10.58 -9.94 3.08
N VAL A 183 11.87 -9.86 3.32
CA VAL A 183 12.84 -9.28 2.39
C VAL A 183 13.58 -10.37 1.67
N LEU A 184 13.46 -10.38 0.33
CA LEU A 184 14.15 -11.33 -0.54
C LEU A 184 15.32 -10.64 -1.26
N ASP A 185 16.48 -11.27 -1.20
CA ASP A 185 17.63 -10.94 -2.04
C ASP A 185 18.28 -12.22 -2.57
N GLN A 186 18.61 -12.25 -3.87
CA GLN A 186 19.22 -13.40 -4.54
C GLN A 186 18.54 -14.75 -4.20
N SER A 187 17.21 -14.77 -4.18
CA SER A 187 16.36 -15.92 -3.85
C SER A 187 16.53 -16.44 -2.40
N ARG A 188 17.01 -15.59 -1.49
CA ARG A 188 17.12 -15.88 -0.06
C ARG A 188 16.34 -14.87 0.76
N VAL A 189 15.80 -15.32 1.88
CA VAL A 189 15.23 -14.44 2.89
C VAL A 189 16.37 -13.83 3.70
N ILE A 190 16.49 -12.50 3.69
CA ILE A 190 17.55 -11.77 4.40
C ILE A 190 17.02 -11.02 5.63
N ALA A 191 15.72 -10.74 5.67
CA ALA A 191 15.02 -10.24 6.83
C ALA A 191 13.57 -10.72 6.82
N ASP A 192 13.01 -10.98 7.98
CA ASP A 192 11.68 -11.52 8.20
C ASP A 192 11.19 -11.08 9.58
N GLY A 193 10.05 -10.39 9.64
CA GLY A 193 9.51 -9.85 10.90
C GLY A 193 8.42 -8.79 10.70
N THR A 194 8.09 -8.10 11.77
CA THR A 194 7.19 -6.94 11.71
C THR A 194 7.86 -5.79 10.94
N PRO A 195 7.08 -4.84 10.38
CA PRO A 195 7.66 -3.67 9.72
C PRO A 195 8.67 -2.93 10.60
N THR A 196 8.39 -2.75 11.89
CA THR A 196 9.30 -2.09 12.84
C THR A 196 10.64 -2.84 12.98
N GLU A 197 10.61 -4.17 13.05
CA GLU A 197 11.82 -4.98 13.13
C GLU A 197 12.62 -4.93 11.83
N VAL A 198 11.94 -5.08 10.68
CA VAL A 198 12.60 -5.10 9.37
C VAL A 198 13.20 -3.74 9.03
N PHE A 199 12.48 -2.64 9.25
CA PHE A 199 12.96 -1.29 8.96
C PHE A 199 13.76 -0.64 10.09
N SER A 200 14.14 -1.42 11.12
CA SER A 200 14.97 -0.93 12.23
C SER A 200 16.33 -0.39 11.78
N ARG A 201 16.96 0.45 12.61
CA ARG A 201 18.33 0.96 12.35
C ARG A 201 19.34 -0.19 12.18
N ALA A 202 19.17 -1.29 12.89
CA ALA A 202 20.06 -2.46 12.81
C ALA A 202 20.01 -3.14 11.41
N ASN A 203 18.91 -3.08 10.72
CA ASN A 203 18.74 -3.67 9.39
C ASN A 203 18.96 -2.68 8.23
N ALA A 204 19.06 -1.37 8.51
CA ALA A 204 19.16 -0.33 7.48
C ALA A 204 20.31 -0.58 6.50
N GLY A 205 21.49 -0.99 7.00
CA GLY A 205 22.65 -1.32 6.15
C GLY A 205 22.41 -2.52 5.24
N LYS A 206 21.71 -3.56 5.73
CA LYS A 206 21.35 -4.74 4.92
C LYS A 206 20.35 -4.37 3.82
N LEU A 207 19.33 -3.59 4.15
CA LEU A 207 18.33 -3.11 3.18
C LEU A 207 18.99 -2.27 2.09
N HIS A 208 19.87 -1.34 2.48
CA HIS A 208 20.62 -0.51 1.54
C HIS A 208 21.53 -1.34 0.62
N ALA A 209 22.24 -2.33 1.15
CA ALA A 209 23.08 -3.24 0.37
C ALA A 209 22.27 -4.02 -0.68
N CYS A 210 20.99 -4.30 -0.41
CA CYS A 210 20.06 -4.92 -1.36
C CYS A 210 19.33 -3.87 -2.22
N GLY A 211 19.75 -2.59 -2.22
CA GLY A 211 19.13 -1.51 -2.99
C GLY A 211 17.69 -1.20 -2.59
N LEU A 212 17.31 -1.51 -1.35
CA LEU A 212 16.00 -1.17 -0.79
C LEU A 212 16.13 0.07 0.08
N GLY A 213 15.19 1.01 -0.07
CA GLY A 213 15.06 2.17 0.79
C GLY A 213 14.33 1.85 2.10
N LEU A 214 14.11 2.91 2.87
CA LEU A 214 13.20 2.90 4.02
C LEU A 214 11.86 3.55 3.64
N PRO A 215 10.78 3.32 4.39
CA PRO A 215 9.58 4.13 4.27
C PRO A 215 9.92 5.61 4.42
N ARG A 216 9.36 6.47 3.56
CA ARG A 216 9.70 7.91 3.57
C ARG A 216 9.51 8.58 4.91
N PRO A 217 8.40 8.33 5.67
CA PRO A 217 8.23 8.92 6.98
C PRO A 217 9.40 8.61 7.93
N LEU A 218 9.87 7.35 7.89
CA LEU A 218 11.02 6.92 8.69
C LEU A 218 12.33 7.58 8.23
N SER A 219 12.55 7.71 6.92
CA SER A 219 13.73 8.41 6.39
C SER A 219 13.75 9.86 6.84
N TYR A 220 12.61 10.58 6.71
CA TYR A 220 12.49 11.98 7.15
C TYR A 220 12.68 12.13 8.66
N ALA A 221 12.13 11.24 9.48
CA ALA A 221 12.33 11.28 10.92
C ALA A 221 13.82 11.18 11.27
N ARG A 222 14.53 10.24 10.64
CA ARG A 222 15.97 10.03 10.87
C ARG A 222 16.81 11.20 10.37
N GLU A 223 16.48 11.80 9.21
CA GLU A 223 17.15 12.99 8.70
C GLU A 223 16.98 14.20 9.64
N LEU A 224 15.78 14.38 10.21
CA LEU A 224 15.51 15.44 11.19
C LEU A 224 16.28 15.19 12.49
N GLU A 225 16.31 13.97 13.01
CA GLU A 225 17.10 13.60 14.18
C GLU A 225 18.60 13.84 13.96
N ASP A 226 19.13 13.48 12.80
CA ASP A 226 20.53 13.70 12.41
C ASP A 226 20.85 15.21 12.25
N ALA A 227 19.83 16.03 11.93
CA ALA A 227 19.93 17.50 11.89
C ALA A 227 19.75 18.17 13.28
N GLY A 228 19.60 17.39 14.35
CA GLY A 228 19.50 17.87 15.72
C GLY A 228 18.10 17.99 16.30
N ALA A 229 17.08 17.49 15.60
CA ALA A 229 15.75 17.40 16.18
C ALA A 229 15.72 16.35 17.33
N PRO A 230 14.81 16.48 18.30
CA PRO A 230 14.56 15.44 19.29
C PRO A 230 14.19 14.11 18.64
N ALA A 231 14.37 13.00 19.37
CA ALA A 231 13.99 11.68 18.90
C ALA A 231 12.50 11.63 18.51
N LEU A 232 12.23 11.28 17.24
CA LEU A 232 10.89 11.17 16.66
C LEU A 232 10.37 9.74 16.68
N GLY A 233 11.20 8.81 17.18
CA GLY A 233 10.92 7.38 17.10
C GLY A 233 11.14 6.82 15.69
N ASP A 234 10.52 5.68 15.41
CA ASP A 234 10.59 5.06 14.09
C ASP A 234 9.20 5.09 13.39
N PRO A 235 8.70 6.29 12.97
CA PRO A 235 7.40 6.39 12.31
C PRO A 235 7.44 5.75 10.93
N LEU A 236 6.56 4.79 10.70
CA LEU A 236 6.47 4.05 9.43
C LEU A 236 5.45 4.65 8.47
N THR A 237 4.50 5.44 9.01
CA THR A 237 3.42 6.09 8.23
C THR A 237 3.48 7.61 8.36
N ILE A 238 2.85 8.31 7.41
CA ILE A 238 2.75 9.78 7.45
C ILE A 238 1.98 10.24 8.67
N GLU A 239 0.96 9.49 9.05
CA GLU A 239 0.13 9.74 10.22
C GLU A 239 0.96 9.67 11.52
N GLU A 240 1.82 8.65 11.65
CA GLU A 240 2.74 8.50 12.78
C GLU A 240 3.79 9.61 12.81
N LEU A 241 4.37 9.97 11.66
CA LEU A 241 5.32 11.08 11.56
C LEU A 241 4.67 12.41 11.95
N ALA A 242 3.45 12.69 11.46
CA ALA A 242 2.72 13.91 11.81
C ALA A 242 2.41 13.97 13.30
N ALA A 243 2.05 12.85 13.93
CA ALA A 243 1.83 12.76 15.37
C ALA A 243 3.13 13.04 16.17
N ALA A 244 4.27 12.52 15.71
CA ALA A 244 5.57 12.74 16.34
C ALA A 244 6.05 14.20 16.21
N LEU A 245 5.74 14.90 15.11
CA LEU A 245 6.11 16.30 14.87
C LEU A 245 5.17 17.29 15.57
N GLY A 246 3.91 16.93 15.87
CA GLY A 246 2.93 17.83 16.47
C GLY A 246 3.41 18.56 17.73
N PRO A 247 4.04 17.89 18.71
CA PRO A 247 4.60 18.54 19.91
C PRO A 247 5.69 19.57 19.60
N LEU A 248 6.49 19.37 18.55
CA LEU A 248 7.59 20.25 18.16
C LEU A 248 7.07 21.54 17.49
N ALA A 249 6.00 21.47 16.71
CA ALA A 249 5.38 22.64 16.10
C ALA A 249 4.81 23.60 17.14
N GLY A 250 4.17 23.10 18.21
CA GLY A 250 3.65 23.92 19.31
C GLY A 250 4.74 24.57 20.18
N ALA A 251 5.92 23.98 20.27
CA ALA A 251 7.05 24.56 21.02
C ALA A 251 7.70 25.75 20.29
N GLY A 252 7.66 25.76 18.95
CA GLY A 252 8.17 26.88 18.12
C GLY A 252 7.35 28.15 18.27
N ASP A 253 6.03 28.05 18.35
CA ASP A 253 5.13 29.19 18.54
C ASP A 253 5.26 29.80 19.94
N ALA A 254 5.50 28.98 20.96
CA ALA A 254 5.73 29.47 22.33
C ALA A 254 7.05 30.20 22.49
N ALA A 255 8.11 29.82 21.76
CA ALA A 255 9.40 30.49 21.79
C ALA A 255 9.39 31.83 21.02
N SER A 256 8.59 31.95 19.96
CA SER A 256 8.41 33.21 19.21
C SER A 256 7.60 34.24 19.98
N ALA A 257 6.65 33.80 20.84
CA ALA A 257 5.84 34.71 21.65
C ALA A 257 6.54 35.26 22.89
N ALA A 258 7.70 34.71 23.28
CA ALA A 258 8.46 35.15 24.45
C ALA A 258 9.53 36.20 24.15
N GLY A 259 9.71 36.63 22.90
CA GLY A 259 10.77 37.54 22.43
C GLY A 259 10.37 39.01 22.26
N ASP A 260 9.14 39.40 22.55
CA ASP A 260 8.69 40.79 22.44
C ASP A 260 8.67 41.44 23.85
N ASP A 261 9.83 41.95 24.33
CA ASP A 261 9.92 42.78 25.53
C ASP A 261 9.68 44.25 25.12
N PRO A 262 8.57 44.87 25.51
CA PRO A 262 8.32 46.30 25.24
C PRO A 262 8.86 47.14 26.41
N ARG A 263 10.13 47.45 26.44
CA ARG A 263 10.65 48.53 27.29
C ARG A 263 11.80 49.27 26.60
N ASP A 264 11.41 50.32 25.91
CA ASP A 264 12.24 51.56 25.91
C ASP A 264 11.32 52.78 25.79
N ASP A 265 10.89 53.28 26.95
CA ASP A 265 10.34 54.61 27.16
C ASP A 265 11.48 55.63 27.30
N GLY A 266 11.86 56.31 26.23
CA GLY A 266 12.74 57.45 26.23
C GLY A 266 12.01 58.72 25.76
N PRO A 267 12.32 59.93 26.30
CA PRO A 267 11.37 61.04 26.45
C PRO A 267 11.19 61.91 25.20
N ARG A 268 9.95 62.39 25.09
CA ARG A 268 9.51 63.43 24.13
C ARG A 268 10.23 64.72 24.30
N ASN A 269 10.73 65.34 23.21
CA ASN A 269 10.97 66.76 23.21
C ASN A 269 10.72 67.42 21.86
N GLY A 270 9.79 68.38 21.86
CA GLY A 270 9.79 69.65 21.18
C GLY A 270 9.61 69.72 19.66
N SER A 271 8.41 70.12 19.28
CA SER A 271 8.08 70.84 17.99
C SER A 271 8.90 72.17 17.86
N PRO A 272 8.94 72.92 16.70
CA PRO A 272 7.79 73.17 15.82
C PRO A 272 8.11 73.44 14.32
N ARG A 273 7.00 73.37 13.55
CA ARG A 273 6.57 74.13 12.35
C ARG A 273 7.58 74.58 11.27
N SER A 274 7.33 74.24 10.00
CA SER A 274 6.97 75.23 8.98
C SER A 274 6.72 74.58 7.59
N ASN A 275 5.55 74.91 7.07
CA ASN A 275 5.22 75.35 5.71
C ASN A 275 5.46 74.49 4.46
N VAL A 276 4.34 74.23 3.85
CA VAL A 276 3.93 74.04 2.46
C VAL A 276 4.67 74.99 1.46
N PRO A 277 4.81 74.77 0.11
CA PRO A 277 3.66 74.51 -0.77
C PRO A 277 3.83 73.49 -1.92
N GLU A 278 2.65 73.22 -2.52
CA GLU A 278 2.31 72.61 -3.79
C GLU A 278 3.22 72.92 -4.97
N GLU A 279 3.25 72.02 -5.94
CA GLU A 279 3.00 72.14 -7.38
C GLU A 279 3.19 70.80 -8.03
N VAL A 280 2.15 70.17 -8.61
CA VAL A 280 1.55 70.26 -9.97
C VAL A 280 2.55 69.85 -11.09
N GLY A 281 2.20 68.78 -11.81
CA GLY A 281 2.46 68.75 -13.24
C GLY A 281 3.06 67.52 -13.84
N ALA A 282 2.26 66.89 -14.60
CA ALA A 282 2.36 66.07 -15.79
C ALA A 282 2.22 64.54 -15.58
#